data_883ac7f232ebb1bcb52dd0ec0eed1d9d
#
_entry.id   883ac7f232ebb1bcb52dd0ec0eed1d9d
#
_cell.length_a   1.000
_cell.length_b   1.000
_cell.length_c   1.000
_cell.angle_alpha   90.00
_cell.angle_beta   90.00
_cell.angle_gamma   90.00
#
_symmetry.space_group_name_H-M   'P 1'
#
loop_
_entity.id
_entity.type
_entity.pdbx_description
1 polymer ?
#
loop_
_entity_poly.entity_id
_entity_poly.type
_entity_poly.pdbx_seq_one_letter_code
_entity_poly.pdbx_strand_id
1 'polypeptide(L)'
;MKEESAMKFKYLFILILVIELCLQMNRLINKGNYFSINQEISLEKGDSKSTEKHFSHPQKILVYYNSTSEQSKKIMENLGEVFKYNKINYTLSDIGEEISTENYDTFIFATDTFIGFRKTMFDRIKTEVSEGKNLIFLNNSPYNPFNEISGIIKVGAIVDRSEGIKFGEKLFPGIDSYQPSNKMVVFPTMKVELEKSLTIFARDKDNNPILWEKIYGSGRILYTNASIFSDKVTRGLMNQWIAYGNNWYITPILNARVMHIDDFPAPIPRTENPIITNNYHVSTRDFFRRIWWKDMIEIGKKRNVIYSGFIIVDYNHSVSRKEMKEISDLNLKDLSLNGRELFTSNGEMGIHGYNHNPYLYYSKDVDFKGLNYLPWESQENMGESAKELLKYVKKLFGKKVKLYTYVPPSNMIGKEGIEVLAKYFPDLKAVSSVFYGTEGEGVYIQEVGKNKIAPTLYDLPRFSSGFYYDEDEMWDAFNAFAIYGYW
;
A
#
# COMPACT_ATOMS: atom_id res chain seq x y z
N MET A 1 -21.36 23.22 -69.02
CA MET A 1 -21.29 23.71 -67.61
C MET A 1 -21.98 22.78 -66.57
N LYS A 2 -23.25 22.40 -66.74
CA LYS A 2 -23.91 21.50 -65.76
C LYS A 2 -23.32 20.07 -65.72
N GLU A 3 -22.99 19.47 -66.87
CA GLU A 3 -22.39 18.13 -66.92
C GLU A 3 -20.95 18.09 -66.40
N GLU A 4 -20.17 19.13 -66.65
CA GLU A 4 -18.80 19.25 -66.18
C GLU A 4 -18.74 19.43 -64.63
N SER A 5 -19.70 20.13 -64.06
CA SER A 5 -19.88 20.28 -62.63
C SER A 5 -20.30 18.95 -61.98
N ALA A 6 -21.22 18.20 -62.60
CA ALA A 6 -21.66 16.91 -62.15
C ALA A 6 -20.54 15.86 -62.20
N MET A 7 -19.68 15.90 -63.19
CA MET A 7 -18.52 15.03 -63.32
C MET A 7 -17.44 15.35 -62.26
N LYS A 8 -17.16 16.61 -61.98
CA LYS A 8 -16.25 17.04 -60.88
C LYS A 8 -16.76 16.60 -59.53
N PHE A 9 -18.07 16.70 -59.30
CA PHE A 9 -18.68 16.24 -58.04
C PHE A 9 -18.58 14.72 -57.89
N LYS A 10 -18.78 13.96 -58.95
CA LYS A 10 -18.61 12.49 -58.96
C LYS A 10 -17.17 12.07 -58.65
N TYR A 11 -16.17 12.73 -59.21
CA TYR A 11 -14.78 12.46 -58.90
C TYR A 11 -14.40 12.84 -57.47
N LEU A 12 -14.91 13.94 -56.94
CA LEU A 12 -14.71 14.33 -55.55
C LEU A 12 -15.31 13.30 -54.59
N PHE A 13 -16.50 12.81 -54.89
CA PHE A 13 -17.17 11.79 -54.10
C PHE A 13 -16.40 10.45 -54.09
N ILE A 14 -15.91 10.03 -55.25
CA ILE A 14 -15.06 8.83 -55.37
C ILE A 14 -13.76 9.01 -54.60
N LEU A 15 -13.13 10.18 -54.66
CA LEU A 15 -11.92 10.49 -53.93
C LEU A 15 -12.15 10.40 -52.40
N ILE A 16 -13.25 10.94 -51.90
CA ILE A 16 -13.63 10.86 -50.49
C ILE A 16 -13.84 9.40 -50.07
N LEU A 17 -14.54 8.60 -50.84
CA LEU A 17 -14.73 7.18 -50.59
C LEU A 17 -13.41 6.39 -50.55
N VAL A 18 -12.48 6.69 -51.46
CA VAL A 18 -11.16 6.06 -51.49
C VAL A 18 -10.35 6.46 -50.25
N ILE A 19 -10.38 7.73 -49.84
CA ILE A 19 -9.70 8.20 -48.63
C ILE A 19 -10.31 7.49 -47.40
N GLU A 20 -11.62 7.40 -47.32
CA GLU A 20 -12.30 6.72 -46.22
C GLU A 20 -11.97 5.22 -46.15
N LEU A 21 -11.94 4.57 -47.33
CA LEU A 21 -11.52 3.16 -47.42
C LEU A 21 -10.06 2.96 -47.00
N CYS A 22 -9.15 3.85 -47.43
CA CYS A 22 -7.74 3.83 -47.02
C CYS A 22 -7.59 4.05 -45.52
N LEU A 23 -8.37 4.96 -44.92
CA LEU A 23 -8.39 5.21 -43.50
C LEU A 23 -8.92 3.97 -42.73
N GLN A 24 -9.98 3.33 -43.24
CA GLN A 24 -10.51 2.10 -42.64
C GLN A 24 -9.54 0.91 -42.79
N MET A 25 -8.90 0.75 -43.93
CA MET A 25 -7.85 -0.27 -44.13
C MET A 25 -6.64 -0.01 -43.22
N ASN A 26 -6.19 1.23 -43.13
CA ASN A 26 -5.13 1.61 -42.20
C ASN A 26 -5.53 1.29 -40.77
N ARG A 27 -6.77 1.55 -40.38
CA ARG A 27 -7.36 1.22 -39.07
C ARG A 27 -7.43 -0.29 -38.83
N LEU A 28 -7.72 -1.08 -39.87
CA LEU A 28 -7.75 -2.55 -39.78
C LEU A 28 -6.35 -3.15 -39.72
N ILE A 29 -5.41 -2.66 -40.52
CA ILE A 29 -4.02 -3.10 -40.58
C ILE A 29 -3.30 -2.74 -39.28
N ASN A 30 -3.55 -1.55 -38.74
CA ASN A 30 -2.93 -1.03 -37.54
C ASN A 30 -3.73 -1.30 -36.26
N LYS A 31 -4.75 -2.15 -36.31
CA LYS A 31 -5.63 -2.47 -35.18
C LYS A 31 -4.89 -2.95 -33.91
N GLY A 32 -3.59 -3.25 -34.02
CA GLY A 32 -2.69 -3.57 -32.92
C GLY A 32 -1.57 -2.54 -32.67
N ASN A 33 -1.45 -1.49 -33.53
CA ASN A 33 -0.32 -0.55 -33.44
C ASN A 33 -0.73 0.87 -33.03
N TYR A 34 -2.03 1.17 -32.91
CA TYR A 34 -2.50 2.49 -32.46
C TYR A 34 -2.31 2.74 -30.96
N PHE A 35 -1.96 1.69 -30.23
CA PHE A 35 -1.64 1.80 -28.85
C PHE A 35 -0.23 1.26 -28.66
N SER A 36 0.75 2.12 -28.47
CA SER A 36 1.98 1.76 -27.78
C SER A 36 1.59 1.51 -26.32
N ILE A 37 0.79 0.46 -26.15
CA ILE A 37 0.30 0.05 -24.85
C ILE A 37 1.47 -0.60 -24.17
N ASN A 38 1.87 0.03 -23.09
CA ASN A 38 2.93 -0.42 -22.21
C ASN A 38 4.23 -0.61 -23.01
N GLN A 39 5.08 0.43 -23.05
CA GLN A 39 6.50 0.15 -23.21
C GLN A 39 6.75 -1.15 -22.44
N GLU A 40 7.31 -2.15 -23.12
CA GLU A 40 7.81 -3.31 -22.38
C GLU A 40 8.58 -2.73 -21.24
N ILE A 41 7.98 -2.78 -20.04
CA ILE A 41 8.75 -2.68 -18.83
C ILE A 41 9.60 -3.92 -18.93
N SER A 42 10.78 -3.78 -19.53
CA SER A 42 11.85 -4.70 -19.27
C SER A 42 12.09 -4.55 -17.78
N LEU A 43 11.35 -5.31 -16.98
CA LEU A 43 11.91 -5.77 -15.75
C LEU A 43 13.18 -6.47 -16.25
N GLU A 44 14.30 -5.73 -16.25
CA GLU A 44 15.58 -6.40 -16.35
C GLU A 44 15.40 -7.60 -15.45
N LYS A 45 15.57 -8.79 -16.03
CA LYS A 45 15.69 -9.99 -15.23
C LYS A 45 16.88 -9.65 -14.36
N GLY A 46 16.60 -9.07 -13.19
CA GLY A 46 17.56 -8.84 -12.18
C GLY A 46 18.20 -10.21 -12.06
N ASP A 47 19.46 -10.27 -12.44
CA ASP A 47 20.17 -11.54 -12.46
C ASP A 47 19.79 -12.23 -11.17
N SER A 48 19.10 -13.35 -11.27
CA SER A 48 18.77 -14.19 -10.13
C SER A 48 20.04 -14.78 -9.47
N LYS A 49 21.17 -14.48 -10.01
CA LYS A 49 22.48 -14.40 -9.39
C LYS A 49 22.73 -12.98 -8.82
N SER A 50 21.79 -12.40 -8.09
CA SER A 50 22.22 -11.58 -6.99
C SER A 50 22.98 -12.56 -6.10
N THR A 51 24.28 -12.63 -6.30
CA THR A 51 25.19 -12.91 -5.21
C THR A 51 24.68 -11.95 -4.14
N GLU A 52 23.93 -12.47 -3.17
CA GLU A 52 23.75 -11.80 -1.89
C GLU A 52 25.17 -11.56 -1.39
N LYS A 53 25.77 -10.47 -1.85
CA LYS A 53 26.90 -9.91 -1.16
C LYS A 53 26.27 -9.44 0.14
N HIS A 54 26.24 -10.34 1.10
CA HIS A 54 26.07 -9.98 2.48
C HIS A 54 27.20 -8.98 2.72
N PHE A 55 26.84 -7.69 2.71
CA PHE A 55 27.67 -6.72 3.35
C PHE A 55 27.64 -7.12 4.83
N SER A 56 28.60 -7.93 5.24
CA SER A 56 28.82 -8.27 6.63
C SER A 56 29.34 -7.04 7.35
N HIS A 57 28.47 -6.05 7.55
CA HIS A 57 28.73 -5.12 8.64
C HIS A 57 28.66 -5.95 9.92
N PRO A 58 29.66 -5.86 10.79
CA PRO A 58 29.60 -6.54 12.05
C PRO A 58 28.28 -6.15 12.72
N GLN A 59 27.59 -7.14 13.27
CA GLN A 59 26.32 -6.94 13.99
C GLN A 59 26.58 -5.97 15.14
N LYS A 60 25.96 -4.78 15.05
CA LYS A 60 26.20 -3.73 16.03
C LYS A 60 24.95 -3.42 16.87
N ILE A 61 23.86 -4.13 16.62
CA ILE A 61 22.59 -3.94 17.32
C ILE A 61 22.29 -5.16 18.17
N LEU A 62 22.06 -4.91 19.46
CA LEU A 62 21.50 -5.89 20.40
C LEU A 62 20.07 -5.47 20.74
N VAL A 63 19.12 -6.37 20.52
CA VAL A 63 17.69 -6.17 20.81
C VAL A 63 17.28 -7.00 22.00
N TYR A 64 16.79 -6.35 23.04
CA TYR A 64 16.15 -6.99 24.19
C TYR A 64 14.64 -7.03 23.99
N TYR A 65 14.03 -8.17 24.23
CA TYR A 65 12.59 -8.36 24.17
C TYR A 65 12.12 -9.25 25.32
N ASN A 66 10.82 -9.32 25.56
CA ASN A 66 10.23 -10.26 26.50
C ASN A 66 9.41 -11.30 25.76
N SER A 67 9.90 -12.55 25.74
CA SER A 67 9.24 -13.67 25.05
C SER A 67 7.88 -14.05 25.62
N THR A 68 7.54 -13.58 26.83
CA THR A 68 6.25 -13.84 27.50
C THR A 68 5.23 -12.73 27.31
N SER A 69 5.64 -11.54 26.83
CA SER A 69 4.75 -10.40 26.57
C SER A 69 4.24 -10.39 25.13
N GLU A 70 2.92 -10.38 24.95
CA GLU A 70 2.28 -10.25 23.63
C GLU A 70 2.58 -8.89 22.97
N GLN A 71 2.68 -7.83 23.76
CA GLN A 71 3.07 -6.52 23.29
C GLN A 71 4.50 -6.52 22.74
N SER A 72 5.43 -7.12 23.49
CA SER A 72 6.82 -7.27 23.07
C SER A 72 6.94 -8.08 21.77
N LYS A 73 6.18 -9.17 21.64
CA LYS A 73 6.15 -9.99 20.41
C LYS A 73 5.70 -9.16 19.19
N LYS A 74 4.62 -8.39 19.31
CA LYS A 74 4.12 -7.52 18.22
C LYS A 74 5.15 -6.47 17.81
N ILE A 75 5.83 -5.84 18.76
CA ILE A 75 6.92 -4.90 18.47
C ILE A 75 8.05 -5.61 17.74
N MET A 76 8.41 -6.82 18.18
CA MET A 76 9.47 -7.63 17.55
C MET A 76 9.11 -8.08 16.13
N GLU A 77 7.86 -8.44 15.86
CA GLU A 77 7.38 -8.75 14.51
C GLU A 77 7.57 -7.55 13.58
N ASN A 78 7.18 -6.36 14.02
CA ASN A 78 7.35 -5.13 13.25
C ASN A 78 8.83 -4.77 13.07
N LEU A 79 9.63 -4.85 14.12
CA LEU A 79 11.07 -4.58 14.08
C LEU A 79 11.79 -5.58 13.15
N GLY A 80 11.42 -6.85 13.21
CA GLY A 80 11.95 -7.91 12.35
C GLY A 80 11.73 -7.61 10.87
N GLU A 81 10.53 -7.17 10.48
CA GLU A 81 10.26 -6.76 9.10
C GLU A 81 11.02 -5.48 8.72
N VAL A 82 11.11 -4.48 9.60
CA VAL A 82 11.93 -3.27 9.38
C VAL A 82 13.38 -3.65 9.09
N PHE A 83 13.99 -4.51 9.90
CA PHE A 83 15.39 -4.92 9.71
C PHE A 83 15.59 -5.81 8.49
N LYS A 84 14.64 -6.69 8.19
CA LYS A 84 14.66 -7.52 6.98
C LYS A 84 14.66 -6.68 5.71
N TYR A 85 13.80 -5.67 5.60
CA TYR A 85 13.75 -4.78 4.44
C TYR A 85 15.01 -3.92 4.31
N ASN A 86 15.56 -3.44 5.41
CA ASN A 86 16.80 -2.66 5.41
C ASN A 86 18.07 -3.54 5.40
N LYS A 87 17.93 -4.88 5.37
CA LYS A 87 19.04 -5.85 5.39
C LYS A 87 19.98 -5.66 6.57
N ILE A 88 19.43 -5.36 7.74
CA ILE A 88 20.14 -5.13 8.97
C ILE A 88 20.18 -6.41 9.78
N ASN A 89 21.40 -6.80 10.15
CA ASN A 89 21.61 -7.88 11.10
C ASN A 89 21.53 -7.36 12.55
N TYR A 90 20.97 -8.15 13.43
CA TYR A 90 20.88 -7.85 14.84
C TYR A 90 21.00 -9.13 15.66
N THR A 91 21.36 -8.99 16.93
CA THR A 91 21.32 -10.08 17.89
C THR A 91 20.11 -9.89 18.80
N LEU A 92 19.41 -10.97 19.07
CA LEU A 92 18.22 -10.99 19.93
C LEU A 92 18.58 -11.63 21.28
N SER A 93 18.12 -11.02 22.39
CA SER A 93 18.25 -11.55 23.75
C SER A 93 16.96 -11.39 24.50
N ASP A 94 16.53 -12.41 25.24
CA ASP A 94 15.42 -12.25 26.18
C ASP A 94 15.83 -11.33 27.33
N ILE A 95 14.85 -10.59 27.87
CA ILE A 95 15.07 -9.57 28.90
C ILE A 95 15.73 -10.14 30.18
N GLY A 96 15.57 -11.42 30.46
CA GLY A 96 16.14 -12.11 31.62
C GLY A 96 17.54 -12.69 31.43
N GLU A 97 18.05 -12.68 30.17
CA GLU A 97 19.34 -13.26 29.82
C GLU A 97 20.51 -12.29 30.08
N GLU A 98 21.67 -12.85 30.45
CA GLU A 98 22.94 -12.13 30.47
C GLU A 98 23.70 -12.41 29.18
N ILE A 99 24.04 -11.34 28.44
CA ILE A 99 24.81 -11.40 27.20
C ILE A 99 25.97 -10.39 27.27
N SER A 100 27.09 -10.70 26.62
CA SER A 100 28.16 -9.73 26.47
C SER A 100 27.71 -8.57 25.57
N THR A 101 27.95 -7.35 25.98
CA THR A 101 27.54 -6.10 25.31
C THR A 101 28.63 -5.43 24.53
N GLU A 102 29.87 -5.92 24.62
CA GLU A 102 31.09 -5.28 24.10
C GLU A 102 31.05 -5.04 22.58
N ASN A 103 30.48 -5.98 21.83
CA ASN A 103 30.48 -5.94 20.35
C ASN A 103 29.32 -5.12 19.73
N TYR A 104 28.50 -4.48 20.55
CA TYR A 104 27.34 -3.74 20.10
C TYR A 104 27.50 -2.25 20.33
N ASP A 105 27.03 -1.44 19.38
CA ASP A 105 27.02 0.02 19.46
C ASP A 105 25.65 0.57 19.84
N THR A 106 24.62 -0.24 19.67
CA THR A 106 23.21 0.15 19.90
C THR A 106 22.44 -0.94 20.64
N PHE A 107 21.77 -0.54 21.70
CA PHE A 107 20.84 -1.36 22.46
C PHE A 107 19.42 -0.93 22.15
N ILE A 108 18.54 -1.86 21.77
CA ILE A 108 17.12 -1.60 21.53
C ILE A 108 16.29 -2.43 22.51
N PHE A 109 15.41 -1.79 23.23
CA PHE A 109 14.42 -2.45 24.08
C PHE A 109 13.06 -2.46 23.36
N ALA A 110 12.69 -3.63 22.86
CA ALA A 110 11.40 -3.91 22.22
C ALA A 110 10.45 -4.57 23.23
N THR A 111 10.21 -3.93 24.37
CA THR A 111 9.44 -4.50 25.48
C THR A 111 8.65 -3.44 26.24
N ASP A 112 7.53 -3.85 26.80
CA ASP A 112 6.66 -3.08 27.70
C ASP A 112 6.95 -3.36 29.19
N THR A 113 7.81 -4.33 29.50
CA THR A 113 8.11 -4.75 30.87
C THR A 113 9.58 -5.10 31.04
N PHE A 114 10.10 -4.80 32.22
CA PHE A 114 11.47 -5.09 32.64
C PHE A 114 11.52 -6.13 33.77
N ILE A 115 10.44 -6.91 33.96
CA ILE A 115 10.44 -8.03 34.92
C ILE A 115 11.51 -9.03 34.49
N GLY A 116 12.40 -9.37 35.46
CA GLY A 116 13.52 -10.26 35.20
C GLY A 116 14.79 -9.61 34.68
N PHE A 117 14.75 -8.33 34.28
CA PHE A 117 15.95 -7.61 33.86
C PHE A 117 16.93 -7.43 35.04
N ARG A 118 18.18 -7.84 34.82
CA ARG A 118 19.17 -7.89 35.90
C ARG A 118 19.83 -6.54 36.11
N LYS A 119 20.07 -6.22 37.37
CA LYS A 119 20.75 -4.99 37.77
C LYS A 119 22.17 -4.90 37.17
N THR A 120 22.88 -6.02 37.10
CA THR A 120 24.23 -6.09 36.48
C THR A 120 24.21 -5.63 35.01
N MET A 121 23.20 -6.03 34.27
CA MET A 121 23.01 -5.59 32.87
C MET A 121 22.63 -4.12 32.79
N PHE A 122 21.79 -3.64 33.70
CA PHE A 122 21.44 -2.22 33.77
C PHE A 122 22.69 -1.37 34.00
N ASP A 123 23.50 -1.68 35.02
CA ASP A 123 24.70 -0.94 35.38
C ASP A 123 25.72 -0.92 34.22
N ARG A 124 25.88 -2.06 33.54
CA ARG A 124 26.74 -2.18 32.36
C ARG A 124 26.26 -1.32 31.19
N ILE A 125 25.02 -1.47 30.78
CA ILE A 125 24.44 -0.70 29.65
C ILE A 125 24.48 0.79 29.97
N LYS A 126 24.13 1.20 31.19
CA LYS A 126 24.23 2.60 31.65
C LYS A 126 25.64 3.17 31.44
N THR A 127 26.66 2.41 31.84
CA THR A 127 28.06 2.81 31.65
C THR A 127 28.42 2.93 30.19
N GLU A 128 28.14 1.90 29.40
CA GLU A 128 28.47 1.87 27.96
C GLU A 128 27.76 2.96 27.15
N VAL A 129 26.51 3.30 27.51
CA VAL A 129 25.80 4.43 26.92
C VAL A 129 26.47 5.75 27.30
N SER A 130 26.92 5.93 28.54
CA SER A 130 27.64 7.15 28.93
C SER A 130 28.98 7.30 28.19
N GLU A 131 29.56 6.19 27.72
CA GLU A 131 30.80 6.13 26.95
C GLU A 131 30.60 6.30 25.43
N GLY A 132 29.37 6.39 24.92
CA GLY A 132 29.10 6.75 23.54
C GLY A 132 28.20 5.77 22.76
N LYS A 133 27.68 4.69 23.39
CA LYS A 133 26.72 3.79 22.74
C LYS A 133 25.32 4.39 22.73
N ASN A 134 24.45 3.86 21.86
CA ASN A 134 23.09 4.30 21.71
C ASN A 134 22.11 3.37 22.45
N LEU A 135 21.06 3.94 23.03
CA LEU A 135 19.99 3.22 23.72
C LEU A 135 18.64 3.67 23.17
N ILE A 136 17.83 2.73 22.68
CA ILE A 136 16.55 3.01 22.04
C ILE A 136 15.45 2.21 22.71
N PHE A 137 14.42 2.89 23.21
CA PHE A 137 13.21 2.26 23.72
C PHE A 137 12.11 2.36 22.69
N LEU A 138 11.53 1.23 22.28
CA LEU A 138 10.42 1.16 21.32
C LEU A 138 9.05 1.11 22.02
N ASN A 139 9.02 1.15 23.32
CA ASN A 139 7.79 1.22 24.11
C ASN A 139 8.04 1.88 25.46
N ASN A 140 6.98 2.30 26.12
CA ASN A 140 7.04 2.83 27.46
C ASN A 140 6.87 1.72 28.51
N SER A 141 7.38 1.97 29.70
CA SER A 141 7.09 1.19 30.90
C SER A 141 7.26 2.06 32.15
N PRO A 142 6.27 2.11 33.05
CA PRO A 142 6.39 2.87 34.30
C PRO A 142 7.51 2.34 35.22
N TYR A 143 7.86 1.07 35.08
CA TYR A 143 8.89 0.38 35.85
C TYR A 143 10.20 0.17 35.08
N ASN A 144 10.44 0.95 34.02
CA ASN A 144 11.69 0.90 33.29
C ASN A 144 12.83 1.43 34.16
N PRO A 145 13.87 0.61 34.47
CA PRO A 145 14.99 1.04 35.31
C PRO A 145 15.82 2.18 34.70
N PHE A 146 15.71 2.41 33.39
CA PHE A 146 16.41 3.47 32.70
C PHE A 146 15.62 4.81 32.65
N ASN A 147 14.44 4.91 33.26
CA ASN A 147 13.62 6.11 33.21
C ASN A 147 14.38 7.37 33.65
N GLU A 148 15.11 7.30 34.78
CA GLU A 148 15.90 8.42 35.28
C GLU A 148 16.96 8.91 34.28
N ILE A 149 17.75 8.00 33.73
CA ILE A 149 18.77 8.38 32.74
C ILE A 149 18.19 8.77 31.38
N SER A 150 16.94 8.45 31.12
CA SER A 150 16.18 8.87 29.92
C SER A 150 15.54 10.24 30.08
N GLY A 151 15.77 10.93 31.20
CA GLY A 151 15.27 12.29 31.45
C GLY A 151 13.86 12.35 32.04
N ILE A 152 13.33 11.24 32.55
CA ILE A 152 12.04 11.22 33.25
C ILE A 152 12.28 11.51 34.73
N ILE A 153 11.82 12.66 35.20
CA ILE A 153 11.87 13.07 36.60
C ILE A 153 10.79 12.36 37.40
N LYS A 154 9.61 12.24 36.82
CA LYS A 154 8.47 11.61 37.48
C LYS A 154 7.56 10.92 36.47
N VAL A 155 7.16 9.70 36.80
CA VAL A 155 6.11 8.95 36.08
C VAL A 155 4.78 9.25 36.77
N GLY A 156 3.80 9.69 35.98
CA GLY A 156 2.44 9.96 36.42
C GLY A 156 1.46 8.85 36.00
N ALA A 157 0.21 9.22 35.75
CA ALA A 157 -0.83 8.28 35.38
C ALA A 157 -0.62 7.69 33.97
N ILE A 158 -1.02 6.43 33.81
CA ILE A 158 -1.18 5.81 32.49
C ILE A 158 -2.42 6.43 31.81
N VAL A 159 -2.31 6.75 30.55
CA VAL A 159 -3.40 7.23 29.69
C VAL A 159 -3.66 6.13 28.70
N ASP A 160 -4.74 5.39 28.88
CA ASP A 160 -5.07 4.22 28.06
C ASP A 160 -5.36 4.58 26.59
N ARG A 161 -5.85 5.81 26.36
CA ARG A 161 -6.20 6.31 25.05
C ARG A 161 -5.65 7.73 24.84
N SER A 162 -4.50 7.80 24.23
CA SER A 162 -3.93 9.01 23.66
C SER A 162 -4.12 9.00 22.14
N GLU A 163 -4.15 10.15 21.51
CA GLU A 163 -4.51 10.29 20.09
C GLU A 163 -3.58 11.28 19.38
N GLY A 164 -3.34 11.02 18.09
CA GLY A 164 -2.59 11.89 17.21
C GLY A 164 -1.09 11.95 17.50
N ILE A 165 -0.34 12.46 16.54
CA ILE A 165 1.10 12.71 16.67
C ILE A 165 1.41 14.10 16.11
N LYS A 166 1.96 14.99 16.94
CA LYS A 166 2.44 16.31 16.55
C LYS A 166 3.95 16.30 16.54
N PHE A 167 4.56 16.39 15.36
CA PHE A 167 6.01 16.47 15.25
C PHE A 167 6.52 17.88 15.55
N GLY A 168 7.49 18.01 16.45
CA GLY A 168 8.14 19.27 16.83
C GLY A 168 9.47 19.48 16.10
N GLU A 169 10.20 18.41 15.84
CA GLU A 169 11.49 18.43 15.18
C GLU A 169 11.46 17.59 13.91
N LYS A 170 12.34 17.88 12.96
CA LYS A 170 12.43 17.18 11.68
C LYS A 170 12.99 15.78 11.87
N LEU A 171 12.12 14.80 11.84
CA LEU A 171 12.50 13.39 11.88
C LEU A 171 12.54 12.77 10.47
N PHE A 172 11.66 13.21 9.58
CA PHE A 172 11.53 12.69 8.22
C PHE A 172 12.11 13.67 7.20
N PRO A 173 13.08 13.24 6.35
CA PRO A 173 13.57 14.06 5.27
C PRO A 173 12.45 14.47 4.30
N GLY A 174 12.30 15.78 4.05
CA GLY A 174 11.30 16.31 3.10
C GLY A 174 9.88 16.43 3.63
N ILE A 175 9.64 16.16 4.92
CA ILE A 175 8.32 16.32 5.56
C ILE A 175 8.49 17.27 6.73
N ASP A 176 8.11 18.54 6.52
CA ASP A 176 8.35 19.60 7.51
C ASP A 176 7.17 19.88 8.45
N SER A 177 5.94 19.43 8.12
CA SER A 177 4.76 19.92 8.83
C SER A 177 3.58 18.95 8.94
N TYR A 178 3.78 17.67 8.63
CA TYR A 178 2.68 16.72 8.69
C TYR A 178 2.34 16.33 10.14
N GLN A 179 1.06 16.42 10.46
CA GLN A 179 0.50 16.01 11.75
C GLN A 179 -0.69 15.09 11.46
N PRO A 180 -0.58 13.76 11.72
CA PRO A 180 -1.69 12.83 11.58
C PRO A 180 -2.87 13.29 12.43
N SER A 181 -4.09 13.10 11.91
CA SER A 181 -5.28 13.43 12.68
C SER A 181 -5.39 12.56 13.93
N ASN A 182 -6.18 13.04 14.85
CA ASN A 182 -6.43 12.34 16.12
C ASN A 182 -7.18 11.03 15.94
N LYS A 183 -7.75 10.76 14.75
CA LYS A 183 -8.54 9.55 14.48
C LYS A 183 -7.70 8.35 14.07
N MET A 184 -6.58 8.59 13.36
CA MET A 184 -5.78 7.51 12.77
C MET A 184 -4.81 6.83 13.73
N VAL A 185 -4.27 7.57 14.69
CA VAL A 185 -3.24 7.05 15.59
C VAL A 185 -3.71 7.15 17.02
N VAL A 186 -4.05 6.02 17.60
CA VAL A 186 -4.54 5.89 18.98
C VAL A 186 -3.68 4.88 19.73
N PHE A 187 -3.17 5.27 20.89
CA PHE A 187 -2.22 4.45 21.64
C PHE A 187 -2.24 4.76 23.14
N PRO A 188 -1.86 3.81 24.00
CA PRO A 188 -1.56 4.09 25.41
C PRO A 188 -0.26 4.88 25.57
N THR A 189 -0.24 5.77 26.55
CA THR A 189 0.95 6.56 26.94
C THR A 189 1.02 6.76 28.45
N MET A 190 2.08 7.41 28.94
CA MET A 190 2.21 7.81 30.33
C MET A 190 2.30 9.33 30.43
N LYS A 191 1.66 9.93 31.45
CA LYS A 191 2.01 11.28 31.85
C LYS A 191 3.38 11.28 32.48
N VAL A 192 4.26 12.16 32.03
CA VAL A 192 5.63 12.21 32.53
C VAL A 192 6.03 13.67 32.78
N GLU A 193 6.82 13.88 33.84
CA GLU A 193 7.56 15.11 34.05
C GLU A 193 8.99 14.89 33.55
N LEU A 194 9.43 15.74 32.63
CA LEU A 194 10.71 15.59 31.95
C LEU A 194 11.71 16.70 32.31
N GLU A 195 12.98 16.39 32.23
CA GLU A 195 14.04 17.38 32.29
C GLU A 195 13.91 18.41 31.15
N LYS A 196 14.38 19.64 31.37
CA LYS A 196 14.29 20.73 30.38
C LYS A 196 15.26 20.63 29.22
N SER A 197 16.27 19.77 29.32
CA SER A 197 17.38 19.65 28.36
C SER A 197 17.10 18.67 27.22
N LEU A 198 15.89 18.11 27.14
CA LEU A 198 15.56 17.09 26.17
C LEU A 198 15.14 17.70 24.80
N THR A 199 15.46 17.00 23.73
CA THR A 199 14.91 17.29 22.40
C THR A 199 13.62 16.47 22.20
N ILE A 200 12.47 17.14 22.13
CA ILE A 200 11.18 16.48 21.95
C ILE A 200 10.83 16.43 20.46
N PHE A 201 10.77 15.23 19.90
CA PHE A 201 10.44 15.00 18.48
C PHE A 201 8.95 14.94 18.21
N ALA A 202 8.18 14.37 19.13
CA ALA A 202 6.74 14.27 18.93
C ALA A 202 5.97 14.35 20.27
N ARG A 203 4.75 14.88 20.17
CA ARG A 203 3.76 14.96 21.23
C ARG A 203 2.42 14.44 20.74
N ASP A 204 1.56 13.97 21.65
CA ASP A 204 0.17 13.68 21.33
C ASP A 204 -0.69 14.94 21.17
N LYS A 205 -1.99 14.78 20.91
CA LYS A 205 -2.92 15.92 20.76
C LYS A 205 -3.01 16.80 22.02
N ASP A 206 -2.83 16.21 23.19
CA ASP A 206 -2.93 16.86 24.51
C ASP A 206 -1.57 17.39 24.99
N ASN A 207 -0.58 17.43 24.09
CA ASN A 207 0.76 17.95 24.33
C ASN A 207 1.65 17.06 25.22
N ASN A 208 1.27 15.80 25.52
CA ASN A 208 2.15 14.87 26.22
C ASN A 208 3.30 14.46 25.31
N PRO A 209 4.55 14.46 25.78
CA PRO A 209 5.70 14.01 24.98
C PRO A 209 5.62 12.49 24.74
N ILE A 210 5.83 12.07 23.49
CA ILE A 210 5.79 10.65 23.08
C ILE A 210 7.11 10.17 22.47
N LEU A 211 7.89 11.03 21.83
CA LEU A 211 9.23 10.72 21.34
C LEU A 211 10.20 11.81 21.75
N TRP A 212 11.31 11.43 22.39
CA TRP A 212 12.37 12.38 22.74
C TRP A 212 13.75 11.74 22.75
N GLU A 213 14.74 12.63 22.69
CA GLU A 213 16.16 12.32 22.83
C GLU A 213 16.72 12.92 24.12
N LYS A 214 17.60 12.17 24.78
CA LYS A 214 18.51 12.64 25.79
C LYS A 214 19.94 12.29 25.44
N ILE A 215 20.82 13.27 25.49
CA ILE A 215 22.25 13.01 25.47
C ILE A 215 22.67 12.59 26.89
N TYR A 216 23.32 11.43 27.01
CA TYR A 216 23.78 10.88 28.26
C TYR A 216 25.27 10.54 28.20
N GLY A 217 26.12 11.36 28.85
CA GLY A 217 27.56 11.29 28.64
C GLY A 217 27.93 11.59 27.19
N SER A 218 28.61 10.68 26.54
CA SER A 218 28.94 10.75 25.10
C SER A 218 27.94 10.02 24.22
N GLY A 219 26.99 9.32 24.82
CA GLY A 219 25.98 8.52 24.10
C GLY A 219 24.62 9.20 24.03
N ARG A 220 23.66 8.46 23.47
CA ARG A 220 22.33 8.94 23.13
C ARG A 220 21.27 7.97 23.60
N ILE A 221 20.20 8.50 24.15
CA ILE A 221 19.01 7.73 24.54
C ILE A 221 17.82 8.25 23.76
N LEU A 222 17.18 7.38 23.00
CA LEU A 222 15.90 7.64 22.29
C LEU A 222 14.80 6.94 23.04
N TYR A 223 13.82 7.69 23.52
CA TYR A 223 12.73 7.15 24.30
C TYR A 223 11.39 7.30 23.60
N THR A 224 10.61 6.20 23.59
CA THR A 224 9.23 6.18 23.10
C THR A 224 8.29 6.02 24.29
N ASN A 225 7.50 7.04 24.57
CA ASN A 225 6.47 7.04 25.62
C ASN A 225 5.09 6.70 25.06
N ALA A 226 5.01 5.69 24.21
CA ALA A 226 3.76 5.28 23.56
C ALA A 226 3.86 3.84 23.08
N SER A 227 2.75 3.12 23.03
CA SER A 227 2.70 1.75 22.49
C SER A 227 2.45 1.71 20.99
N ILE A 228 2.96 2.70 20.26
CA ILE A 228 2.70 2.88 18.82
C ILE A 228 3.38 1.82 17.94
N PHE A 229 4.52 1.28 18.35
CA PHE A 229 5.31 0.39 17.51
C PHE A 229 4.87 -1.08 17.51
N SER A 230 3.81 -1.40 18.24
CA SER A 230 3.08 -2.67 18.08
C SER A 230 2.16 -2.69 16.86
N ASP A 231 1.88 -1.53 16.28
CA ASP A 231 1.02 -1.41 15.11
C ASP A 231 1.86 -1.41 13.81
N LYS A 232 1.44 -2.21 12.86
CA LYS A 232 2.08 -2.34 11.54
C LYS A 232 2.18 -1.01 10.79
N VAL A 233 1.20 -0.15 10.91
CA VAL A 233 1.16 1.14 10.20
C VAL A 233 2.26 2.10 10.65
N THR A 234 2.85 1.90 11.82
CA THR A 234 3.92 2.77 12.35
C THR A 234 5.33 2.25 12.07
N ARG A 235 5.50 1.22 11.24
CA ARG A 235 6.82 0.68 10.87
C ARG A 235 7.74 1.71 10.23
N GLY A 236 7.20 2.59 9.37
CA GLY A 236 7.98 3.68 8.78
C GLY A 236 8.52 4.65 9.84
N LEU A 237 7.70 5.00 10.84
CA LEU A 237 8.13 5.81 11.98
C LEU A 237 9.19 5.07 12.82
N MET A 238 8.99 3.79 13.11
CA MET A 238 9.98 2.96 13.80
C MET A 238 11.31 2.96 13.07
N ASN A 239 11.28 2.75 11.75
CA ASN A 239 12.46 2.75 10.90
C ASN A 239 13.22 4.07 10.99
N GLN A 240 12.54 5.20 10.87
CA GLN A 240 13.16 6.53 10.97
C GLN A 240 13.69 6.82 12.37
N TRP A 241 12.99 6.38 13.41
CA TRP A 241 13.42 6.54 14.81
C TRP A 241 14.73 5.80 15.09
N ILE A 242 14.83 4.56 14.61
CA ILE A 242 16.06 3.77 14.73
C ILE A 242 17.17 4.36 13.85
N ALA A 243 16.87 4.81 12.63
CA ALA A 243 17.82 5.44 11.74
C ALA A 243 18.40 6.71 12.32
N TYR A 244 17.58 7.55 12.95
CA TYR A 244 18.05 8.76 13.66
C TYR A 244 19.05 8.43 14.77
N GLY A 245 18.84 7.33 15.48
CA GLY A 245 19.74 6.86 16.54
C GLY A 245 21.07 6.30 16.05
N ASN A 246 21.24 6.07 14.75
CA ASN A 246 22.39 5.33 14.22
C ASN A 246 23.00 6.00 12.98
N ASN A 247 24.13 6.65 13.11
CA ASN A 247 24.79 7.41 12.04
C ASN A 247 25.18 6.59 10.80
N TRP A 248 25.23 5.27 10.91
CA TRP A 248 25.55 4.35 9.81
C TRP A 248 24.30 3.79 9.09
N TYR A 249 23.11 4.06 9.62
CA TYR A 249 21.87 3.50 9.12
C TYR A 249 21.43 4.22 7.83
N ILE A 250 21.13 3.47 6.80
CA ILE A 250 20.66 3.99 5.51
C ILE A 250 19.23 3.55 5.30
N THR A 251 18.33 4.49 5.12
CA THR A 251 16.92 4.25 4.76
C THR A 251 16.70 4.51 3.28
N PRO A 252 16.18 3.56 2.52
CA PRO A 252 15.77 3.83 1.15
C PRO A 252 14.49 4.69 1.16
N ILE A 253 14.40 5.66 0.25
CA ILE A 253 13.20 6.47 0.02
C ILE A 253 12.79 6.29 -1.43
N LEU A 254 11.73 5.52 -1.69
CA LEU A 254 11.25 5.28 -3.05
C LEU A 254 10.58 6.52 -3.66
N ASN A 255 9.87 7.30 -2.86
CA ASN A 255 9.10 8.48 -3.27
C ASN A 255 8.23 8.24 -4.52
N ALA A 256 7.62 7.09 -4.63
CA ALA A 256 6.73 6.71 -5.72
C ALA A 256 5.26 6.72 -5.24
N ARG A 257 4.36 7.19 -6.10
CA ARG A 257 2.91 7.18 -5.85
C ARG A 257 2.22 6.49 -7.00
N VAL A 258 1.33 5.57 -6.68
CA VAL A 258 0.48 4.86 -7.63
C VAL A 258 -0.98 5.13 -7.28
N MET A 259 -1.76 5.54 -8.28
CA MET A 259 -3.19 5.82 -8.11
C MET A 259 -4.00 4.76 -8.84
N HIS A 260 -4.73 3.95 -8.08
CA HIS A 260 -5.62 2.92 -8.58
C HIS A 260 -7.05 3.46 -8.74
N ILE A 261 -7.72 3.07 -9.81
CA ILE A 261 -9.16 3.26 -10.00
C ILE A 261 -9.76 1.86 -10.13
N ASP A 262 -10.37 1.39 -9.04
CA ASP A 262 -11.07 0.12 -9.02
C ASP A 262 -12.33 0.22 -9.90
N ASP A 263 -12.83 -0.90 -10.41
CA ASP A 263 -13.97 -0.96 -11.32
C ASP A 263 -13.85 -0.06 -12.56
N PHE A 264 -12.66 0.08 -13.11
CA PHE A 264 -12.46 0.95 -14.27
C PHE A 264 -11.44 0.37 -15.28
N PRO A 265 -11.79 0.30 -16.58
CA PRO A 265 -13.14 0.53 -17.11
C PRO A 265 -14.11 -0.55 -16.67
N ALA A 266 -15.36 -0.15 -16.46
CA ALA A 266 -16.44 -1.03 -16.05
C ALA A 266 -17.70 -0.75 -16.89
N PRO A 267 -18.68 -1.65 -16.92
CA PRO A 267 -19.98 -1.36 -17.47
C PRO A 267 -20.62 -0.18 -16.72
N ILE A 268 -21.00 0.86 -17.45
CA ILE A 268 -21.62 2.04 -16.85
C ILE A 268 -23.05 1.67 -16.39
N PRO A 269 -23.45 2.00 -15.15
CA PRO A 269 -24.79 1.75 -14.65
C PRO A 269 -25.86 2.37 -15.57
N ARG A 270 -26.94 1.62 -15.82
CA ARG A 270 -28.07 2.09 -16.65
C ARG A 270 -29.18 2.72 -15.82
N THR A 271 -29.20 2.44 -14.53
CA THR A 271 -30.17 3.03 -13.60
C THR A 271 -29.79 4.48 -13.34
N GLU A 272 -30.75 5.38 -13.47
CA GLU A 272 -30.54 6.78 -13.16
C GLU A 272 -30.27 6.98 -11.67
N ASN A 273 -29.23 7.74 -11.37
CA ASN A 273 -28.90 8.13 -10.01
C ASN A 273 -29.48 9.53 -9.73
N PRO A 274 -30.45 9.65 -8.79
CA PRO A 274 -31.09 10.93 -8.49
C PRO A 274 -30.10 12.04 -8.07
N ILE A 275 -29.00 11.71 -7.40
CA ILE A 275 -27.98 12.67 -7.00
C ILE A 275 -27.31 13.25 -8.24
N ILE A 276 -26.96 12.40 -9.21
CA ILE A 276 -26.34 12.83 -10.46
C ILE A 276 -27.33 13.69 -11.28
N THR A 277 -28.55 13.19 -11.47
CA THR A 277 -29.54 13.92 -12.29
C THR A 277 -29.94 15.25 -11.68
N ASN A 278 -30.05 15.35 -10.37
CA ASN A 278 -30.39 16.60 -9.68
C ASN A 278 -29.24 17.61 -9.67
N ASN A 279 -28.00 17.17 -9.51
CA ASN A 279 -26.87 18.08 -9.36
C ASN A 279 -26.22 18.46 -10.71
N TYR A 280 -26.23 17.55 -11.68
CA TYR A 280 -25.55 17.76 -12.97
C TYR A 280 -26.49 17.87 -14.16
N HIS A 281 -27.77 17.62 -14.00
CA HIS A 281 -28.81 17.66 -15.05
C HIS A 281 -28.48 16.81 -16.29
N VAL A 282 -27.82 15.69 -16.10
CA VAL A 282 -27.45 14.71 -17.13
C VAL A 282 -27.80 13.30 -16.67
N SER A 283 -27.86 12.35 -17.63
CA SER A 283 -28.00 10.93 -17.27
C SER A 283 -26.77 10.41 -16.53
N THR A 284 -26.98 9.36 -15.71
CA THR A 284 -25.86 8.67 -15.03
C THR A 284 -24.76 8.27 -16.00
N ARG A 285 -25.13 7.76 -17.18
CA ARG A 285 -24.17 7.37 -18.21
C ARG A 285 -23.38 8.56 -18.78
N ASP A 286 -24.04 9.68 -19.06
CA ASP A 286 -23.38 10.87 -19.56
C ASP A 286 -22.48 11.52 -18.51
N PHE A 287 -22.87 11.45 -17.23
CA PHE A 287 -22.03 11.88 -16.14
C PHE A 287 -20.68 11.14 -16.14
N PHE A 288 -20.69 9.81 -16.12
CA PHE A 288 -19.43 9.03 -16.11
C PHE A 288 -18.59 9.27 -17.38
N ARG A 289 -19.20 9.42 -18.54
CA ARG A 289 -18.48 9.57 -19.80
C ARG A 289 -17.98 10.97 -20.07
N ARG A 290 -18.77 12.00 -19.73
CA ARG A 290 -18.52 13.39 -20.18
C ARG A 290 -18.02 14.29 -19.07
N ILE A 291 -18.25 13.94 -17.80
CA ILE A 291 -17.88 14.73 -16.63
C ILE A 291 -16.81 13.99 -15.84
N TRP A 292 -17.19 12.97 -15.08
CA TRP A 292 -16.30 12.32 -14.15
C TRP A 292 -14.95 11.89 -14.76
N TRP A 293 -14.97 11.12 -15.84
CA TRP A 293 -13.71 10.63 -16.42
C TRP A 293 -12.89 11.74 -17.08
N LYS A 294 -13.54 12.76 -17.66
CA LYS A 294 -12.84 13.92 -18.21
C LYS A 294 -12.13 14.73 -17.13
N ASP A 295 -12.80 14.96 -16.01
CA ASP A 295 -12.20 15.63 -14.84
C ASP A 295 -11.02 14.84 -14.29
N MET A 296 -11.12 13.51 -14.19
CA MET A 296 -10.01 12.64 -13.77
C MET A 296 -8.80 12.80 -14.72
N ILE A 297 -9.00 12.78 -16.03
CA ILE A 297 -7.92 12.99 -17.01
C ILE A 297 -7.29 14.39 -16.86
N GLU A 298 -8.09 15.43 -16.67
CA GLU A 298 -7.59 16.79 -16.49
C GLU A 298 -6.79 16.94 -15.20
N ILE A 299 -7.28 16.38 -14.10
CA ILE A 299 -6.56 16.33 -12.80
C ILE A 299 -5.23 15.58 -12.98
N GLY A 300 -5.27 14.42 -13.65
CA GLY A 300 -4.07 13.65 -13.93
C GLY A 300 -3.01 14.47 -14.67
N LYS A 301 -3.40 15.17 -15.74
CA LYS A 301 -2.50 16.05 -16.49
C LYS A 301 -1.99 17.22 -15.66
N LYS A 302 -2.87 17.90 -14.92
CA LYS A 302 -2.52 19.06 -14.09
C LYS A 302 -1.57 18.71 -12.94
N ARG A 303 -1.69 17.49 -12.40
CA ARG A 303 -0.93 17.02 -11.24
C ARG A 303 0.16 16.00 -11.56
N ASN A 304 0.37 15.72 -12.84
CA ASN A 304 1.29 14.68 -13.32
C ASN A 304 1.03 13.32 -12.67
N VAL A 305 -0.26 12.93 -12.59
CA VAL A 305 -0.70 11.65 -12.04
C VAL A 305 -1.03 10.70 -13.19
N ILE A 306 -0.49 9.50 -13.15
CA ILE A 306 -0.83 8.40 -14.04
C ILE A 306 -1.74 7.44 -13.30
N TYR A 307 -2.89 7.11 -13.88
CA TYR A 307 -3.85 6.20 -13.28
C TYR A 307 -3.63 4.75 -13.73
N SER A 308 -3.77 3.82 -12.82
CA SER A 308 -3.94 2.40 -13.13
C SER A 308 -5.43 2.05 -12.95
N GLY A 309 -6.10 1.68 -14.05
CA GLY A 309 -7.51 1.29 -14.05
C GLY A 309 -7.65 -0.22 -13.97
N PHE A 310 -8.50 -0.72 -13.07
CA PHE A 310 -8.67 -2.16 -12.82
C PHE A 310 -10.00 -2.64 -13.39
N ILE A 311 -9.91 -3.32 -14.55
CA ILE A 311 -11.07 -3.73 -15.34
C ILE A 311 -11.91 -4.79 -14.65
N ILE A 312 -13.21 -4.60 -14.69
CA ILE A 312 -14.23 -5.64 -14.60
C ILE A 312 -15.06 -5.67 -15.88
N VAL A 313 -15.62 -6.82 -16.20
CA VAL A 313 -16.32 -7.01 -17.47
C VAL A 313 -17.83 -6.93 -17.30
N ASP A 314 -18.33 -7.34 -16.15
CA ASP A 314 -19.75 -7.41 -15.82
C ASP A 314 -19.95 -7.30 -14.30
N TYR A 315 -21.18 -7.05 -13.86
CA TYR A 315 -21.64 -7.10 -12.46
C TYR A 315 -22.66 -8.21 -12.23
N ASN A 316 -22.62 -9.32 -12.99
CA ASN A 316 -23.67 -10.33 -12.98
C ASN A 316 -23.58 -11.35 -11.82
N HIS A 317 -22.54 -11.27 -10.97
CA HIS A 317 -22.29 -12.16 -9.83
C HIS A 317 -22.23 -13.67 -10.18
N SER A 318 -22.05 -14.04 -11.47
CA SER A 318 -21.93 -15.44 -11.87
C SER A 318 -20.67 -16.07 -11.31
N VAL A 319 -20.80 -17.20 -10.64
CA VAL A 319 -19.69 -18.01 -10.08
C VAL A 319 -19.53 -19.34 -10.79
N SER A 320 -20.33 -19.60 -11.81
CA SER A 320 -20.22 -20.80 -12.66
C SER A 320 -20.18 -20.42 -14.14
N ARG A 321 -19.50 -21.24 -14.94
CA ARG A 321 -19.42 -21.05 -16.39
C ARG A 321 -20.77 -21.01 -17.08
N LYS A 322 -21.75 -21.78 -16.59
CA LYS A 322 -23.09 -21.85 -17.19
C LYS A 322 -23.88 -20.54 -17.06
N GLU A 323 -23.53 -19.73 -16.09
CA GLU A 323 -24.19 -18.47 -15.80
C GLU A 323 -23.49 -17.26 -16.43
N MET A 324 -22.26 -17.43 -16.92
CA MET A 324 -21.53 -16.38 -17.61
C MET A 324 -22.20 -16.05 -18.94
N LYS A 325 -22.84 -14.90 -19.02
CA LYS A 325 -23.57 -14.42 -20.21
C LYS A 325 -22.64 -13.61 -21.11
N GLU A 326 -22.99 -13.55 -22.40
CA GLU A 326 -22.34 -12.61 -23.31
C GLU A 326 -22.64 -11.18 -22.90
N ILE A 327 -21.59 -10.35 -22.95
CA ILE A 327 -21.69 -8.92 -22.61
C ILE A 327 -22.41 -8.19 -23.74
N SER A 328 -23.33 -7.30 -23.39
CA SER A 328 -24.04 -6.48 -24.36
C SER A 328 -23.11 -5.59 -25.16
N ASP A 329 -23.45 -5.34 -26.42
CA ASP A 329 -22.68 -4.43 -27.31
C ASP A 329 -22.50 -3.03 -26.72
N LEU A 330 -23.49 -2.56 -25.95
CA LEU A 330 -23.43 -1.26 -25.31
C LEU A 330 -22.33 -1.22 -24.22
N ASN A 331 -22.27 -2.25 -23.38
CA ASN A 331 -21.24 -2.37 -22.36
C ASN A 331 -19.85 -2.51 -23.00
N LEU A 332 -19.74 -3.29 -24.08
CA LEU A 332 -18.48 -3.43 -24.82
C LEU A 332 -18.02 -2.09 -25.40
N LYS A 333 -18.93 -1.23 -25.87
CA LYS A 333 -18.61 0.11 -26.35
C LYS A 333 -18.08 1.02 -25.24
N ASP A 334 -18.73 1.02 -24.08
CA ASP A 334 -18.32 1.83 -22.94
C ASP A 334 -16.96 1.37 -22.38
N LEU A 335 -16.75 0.07 -22.20
CA LEU A 335 -15.46 -0.50 -21.82
C LEU A 335 -14.36 -0.13 -22.82
N SER A 336 -14.64 -0.24 -24.13
CA SER A 336 -13.67 0.08 -25.18
C SER A 336 -13.30 1.55 -25.18
N LEU A 337 -14.27 2.46 -25.01
CA LEU A 337 -14.03 3.90 -25.01
C LEU A 337 -13.17 4.30 -23.81
N ASN A 338 -13.62 3.96 -22.59
CA ASN A 338 -12.94 4.34 -21.35
C ASN A 338 -11.55 3.71 -21.26
N GLY A 339 -11.40 2.45 -21.65
CA GLY A 339 -10.10 1.80 -21.66
C GLY A 339 -9.11 2.39 -22.66
N ARG A 340 -9.58 2.83 -23.83
CA ARG A 340 -8.72 3.54 -24.81
C ARG A 340 -8.31 4.90 -24.28
N GLU A 341 -9.22 5.64 -23.65
CA GLU A 341 -8.88 6.93 -23.04
C GLU A 341 -7.90 6.78 -21.88
N LEU A 342 -8.01 5.70 -21.07
CA LEU A 342 -7.02 5.35 -20.05
C LEU A 342 -5.63 5.19 -20.70
N PHE A 343 -5.51 4.38 -21.75
CA PHE A 343 -4.23 4.17 -22.41
C PHE A 343 -3.69 5.43 -23.08
N THR A 344 -4.55 6.25 -23.70
CA THR A 344 -4.10 7.52 -24.34
C THR A 344 -3.67 8.56 -23.32
N SER A 345 -4.06 8.42 -22.05
CA SER A 345 -3.55 9.22 -20.93
C SER A 345 -2.31 8.61 -20.27
N ASN A 346 -1.63 7.64 -20.92
CA ASN A 346 -0.50 6.86 -20.42
C ASN A 346 -0.83 5.98 -19.23
N GLY A 347 -2.13 5.72 -18.96
CA GLY A 347 -2.57 4.85 -17.89
C GLY A 347 -2.28 3.37 -18.12
N GLU A 348 -2.24 2.61 -17.07
CA GLU A 348 -2.10 1.15 -17.08
C GLU A 348 -3.47 0.49 -16.87
N MET A 349 -3.71 -0.66 -17.53
CA MET A 349 -4.86 -1.50 -17.22
C MET A 349 -4.43 -2.71 -16.42
N GLY A 350 -5.04 -2.89 -15.26
CA GLY A 350 -4.94 -4.08 -14.43
C GLY A 350 -6.27 -4.86 -14.38
N ILE A 351 -6.39 -5.78 -13.45
CA ILE A 351 -7.49 -6.72 -13.31
C ILE A 351 -8.17 -6.52 -11.96
N HIS A 352 -9.51 -6.42 -11.94
CA HIS A 352 -10.34 -6.42 -10.72
C HIS A 352 -11.32 -7.60 -10.68
N GLY A 353 -11.02 -8.68 -11.36
CA GLY A 353 -11.90 -9.83 -11.55
C GLY A 353 -12.77 -9.71 -12.80
N TYR A 354 -13.51 -10.79 -13.09
CA TYR A 354 -14.45 -10.83 -14.23
C TYR A 354 -15.68 -9.99 -13.94
N ASN A 355 -16.28 -10.15 -12.76
CA ASN A 355 -17.59 -9.61 -12.41
C ASN A 355 -17.66 -9.03 -10.99
N HIS A 356 -16.56 -8.45 -10.51
CA HIS A 356 -16.42 -7.89 -9.16
C HIS A 356 -16.64 -8.92 -8.03
N ASN A 357 -16.59 -10.21 -8.32
CA ASN A 357 -16.69 -11.26 -7.31
C ASN A 357 -15.28 -11.73 -6.91
N PRO A 358 -14.88 -11.63 -5.64
CA PRO A 358 -13.53 -11.99 -5.22
C PRO A 358 -13.26 -13.49 -5.45
N TYR A 359 -12.03 -13.85 -5.87
CA TYR A 359 -11.65 -15.26 -6.03
C TYR A 359 -11.48 -15.93 -4.67
N LEU A 360 -12.61 -16.29 -4.07
CA LEU A 360 -12.70 -16.81 -2.71
C LEU A 360 -13.76 -17.90 -2.63
N TYR A 361 -13.45 -19.00 -1.95
CA TYR A 361 -14.44 -20.00 -1.55
C TYR A 361 -15.23 -19.51 -0.34
N TYR A 362 -16.31 -20.22 0.01
CA TYR A 362 -17.08 -19.90 1.20
C TYR A 362 -16.15 -19.88 2.45
N SER A 363 -16.25 -18.83 3.19
CA SER A 363 -15.62 -18.66 4.51
C SER A 363 -16.64 -18.07 5.47
N LYS A 364 -16.68 -18.57 6.70
CA LYS A 364 -17.53 -18.02 7.77
C LYS A 364 -17.11 -16.61 8.21
N ASP A 365 -15.88 -16.24 7.90
CA ASP A 365 -15.30 -14.95 8.27
C ASP A 365 -15.62 -13.84 7.26
N VAL A 366 -16.36 -14.17 6.19
CA VAL A 366 -16.78 -13.23 5.14
C VAL A 366 -18.30 -13.13 5.10
N ASP A 367 -18.82 -11.93 5.23
CA ASP A 367 -20.25 -11.64 5.03
C ASP A 367 -20.57 -11.53 3.53
N PHE A 368 -20.59 -12.67 2.83
CA PHE A 368 -20.92 -12.73 1.41
C PHE A 368 -22.26 -12.07 1.09
N LYS A 369 -23.26 -12.23 1.96
CA LYS A 369 -24.60 -11.69 1.73
C LYS A 369 -24.63 -10.18 1.90
N GLY A 370 -24.01 -9.65 2.96
CA GLY A 370 -23.94 -8.21 3.22
C GLY A 370 -23.14 -7.46 2.15
N LEU A 371 -22.10 -8.10 1.61
CA LEU A 371 -21.28 -7.58 0.53
C LEU A 371 -21.86 -7.84 -0.88
N ASN A 372 -22.99 -8.55 -0.96
CA ASN A 372 -23.60 -8.97 -2.22
C ASN A 372 -22.66 -9.79 -3.12
N TYR A 373 -21.90 -10.72 -2.54
CA TYR A 373 -21.02 -11.65 -3.23
C TYR A 373 -21.54 -13.07 -3.18
N LEU A 374 -21.05 -13.90 -4.10
CA LEU A 374 -21.25 -15.35 -4.09
C LEU A 374 -19.87 -16.02 -3.97
N PRO A 375 -19.74 -17.04 -3.08
CA PRO A 375 -18.51 -17.83 -3.02
C PRO A 375 -18.36 -18.66 -4.30
N TRP A 376 -17.14 -18.78 -4.80
CA TRP A 376 -16.88 -19.66 -5.95
C TRP A 376 -17.02 -21.13 -5.56
N GLU A 377 -17.62 -21.91 -6.45
CA GLU A 377 -17.86 -23.33 -6.22
C GLU A 377 -16.59 -24.17 -6.49
N SER A 378 -15.74 -23.71 -7.42
CA SER A 378 -14.52 -24.43 -7.81
C SER A 378 -13.46 -23.49 -8.38
N GLN A 379 -12.20 -23.93 -8.30
CA GLN A 379 -11.07 -23.27 -8.93
C GLN A 379 -11.16 -23.32 -10.47
N GLU A 380 -11.84 -24.33 -11.03
CA GLU A 380 -12.10 -24.42 -12.46
C GLU A 380 -13.02 -23.27 -12.92
N ASN A 381 -14.09 -22.99 -12.20
CA ASN A 381 -15.01 -21.88 -12.49
C ASN A 381 -14.30 -20.52 -12.39
N MET A 382 -13.44 -20.32 -11.38
CA MET A 382 -12.56 -19.14 -11.31
C MET A 382 -11.67 -19.03 -12.55
N GLY A 383 -11.07 -20.15 -12.99
CA GLY A 383 -10.22 -20.18 -14.19
C GLY A 383 -10.99 -19.86 -15.48
N GLU A 384 -12.24 -20.31 -15.62
CA GLU A 384 -13.08 -19.96 -16.77
C GLU A 384 -13.41 -18.47 -16.78
N SER A 385 -13.70 -17.85 -15.63
CA SER A 385 -13.92 -16.41 -15.54
C SER A 385 -12.68 -15.60 -15.95
N ALA A 386 -11.50 -16.06 -15.55
CA ALA A 386 -10.22 -15.48 -15.97
C ALA A 386 -10.01 -15.55 -17.49
N LYS A 387 -10.35 -16.70 -18.12
CA LYS A 387 -10.27 -16.85 -19.59
C LYS A 387 -11.25 -15.92 -20.31
N GLU A 388 -12.49 -15.80 -19.81
CA GLU A 388 -13.48 -14.89 -20.40
C GLU A 388 -13.03 -13.44 -20.27
N LEU A 389 -12.51 -13.01 -19.12
CA LEU A 389 -11.91 -11.68 -18.98
C LEU A 389 -10.82 -11.44 -20.03
N LEU A 390 -9.86 -12.34 -20.17
CA LEU A 390 -8.79 -12.21 -21.14
C LEU A 390 -9.30 -12.19 -22.59
N LYS A 391 -10.33 -12.95 -22.92
CA LYS A 391 -10.99 -12.93 -24.22
C LYS A 391 -11.55 -11.54 -24.53
N TYR A 392 -12.26 -10.92 -23.58
CA TYR A 392 -12.81 -9.58 -23.75
C TYR A 392 -11.71 -8.51 -23.84
N VAL A 393 -10.71 -8.56 -23.00
CA VAL A 393 -9.56 -7.64 -23.07
C VAL A 393 -8.88 -7.70 -24.44
N LYS A 394 -8.61 -8.92 -24.94
CA LYS A 394 -8.00 -9.10 -26.26
C LYS A 394 -8.93 -8.64 -27.41
N LYS A 395 -10.25 -8.84 -27.28
CA LYS A 395 -11.24 -8.37 -28.26
C LYS A 395 -11.31 -6.84 -28.31
N LEU A 396 -11.27 -6.17 -27.16
CA LEU A 396 -11.43 -4.72 -27.04
C LEU A 396 -10.16 -3.93 -27.35
N PHE A 397 -9.00 -4.43 -26.90
CA PHE A 397 -7.75 -3.69 -26.86
C PHE A 397 -6.62 -4.34 -27.68
N GLY A 398 -6.86 -5.53 -28.22
CA GLY A 398 -5.89 -6.26 -29.04
C GLY A 398 -5.02 -7.24 -28.24
N LYS A 399 -4.27 -8.08 -28.98
CA LYS A 399 -3.50 -9.19 -28.41
C LYS A 399 -2.23 -8.74 -27.68
N LYS A 400 -1.78 -7.50 -27.89
CA LYS A 400 -0.54 -6.95 -27.29
C LYS A 400 -0.76 -6.36 -25.89
N VAL A 401 -2.01 -6.20 -25.45
CA VAL A 401 -2.31 -5.71 -24.10
C VAL A 401 -1.83 -6.73 -23.08
N LYS A 402 -1.06 -6.27 -22.12
CA LYS A 402 -0.58 -7.04 -20.98
C LYS A 402 -1.20 -6.49 -19.71
N LEU A 403 -1.57 -7.37 -18.81
CA LEU A 403 -2.17 -7.05 -17.51
C LEU A 403 -1.18 -7.48 -16.43
N TYR A 404 -0.55 -6.49 -15.79
CA TYR A 404 0.53 -6.76 -14.85
C TYR A 404 0.09 -6.83 -13.40
N THR A 405 -1.02 -6.16 -13.06
CA THR A 405 -1.46 -6.00 -11.68
C THR A 405 -2.89 -6.51 -11.50
N TYR A 406 -3.12 -7.21 -10.41
CA TYR A 406 -4.46 -7.62 -9.94
C TYR A 406 -4.77 -6.93 -8.62
N VAL A 407 -5.93 -6.31 -8.54
CA VAL A 407 -6.51 -5.79 -7.31
C VAL A 407 -7.73 -6.64 -6.96
N PRO A 408 -7.77 -7.30 -5.80
CA PRO A 408 -8.93 -8.12 -5.45
C PRO A 408 -10.15 -7.25 -5.11
N PRO A 409 -11.36 -7.62 -5.58
CA PRO A 409 -12.60 -7.02 -5.13
C PRO A 409 -12.70 -7.03 -3.60
N SER A 410 -13.07 -5.90 -3.00
CA SER A 410 -13.08 -5.67 -1.55
C SER A 410 -11.80 -6.13 -0.82
N ASN A 411 -10.66 -6.13 -1.50
CA ASN A 411 -9.39 -6.59 -0.97
C ASN A 411 -9.37 -8.06 -0.51
N MET A 412 -10.24 -8.89 -1.04
CA MET A 412 -10.40 -10.29 -0.64
C MET A 412 -9.95 -11.24 -1.74
N ILE A 413 -9.11 -12.21 -1.39
CA ILE A 413 -8.71 -13.30 -2.27
C ILE A 413 -8.26 -14.51 -1.44
N GLY A 414 -8.65 -15.71 -1.86
CA GLY A 414 -8.21 -16.95 -1.26
C GLY A 414 -6.93 -17.50 -1.91
N LYS A 415 -6.35 -18.52 -1.29
CA LYS A 415 -5.20 -19.27 -1.81
C LYS A 415 -5.46 -19.75 -3.24
N GLU A 416 -6.61 -20.37 -3.47
CA GLU A 416 -7.02 -20.91 -4.75
C GLU A 416 -7.16 -19.82 -5.82
N GLY A 417 -7.59 -18.62 -5.41
CA GLY A 417 -7.65 -17.45 -6.27
C GLY A 417 -6.26 -17.00 -6.72
N ILE A 418 -5.29 -16.97 -5.82
CA ILE A 418 -3.89 -16.63 -6.17
C ILE A 418 -3.30 -17.67 -7.13
N GLU A 419 -3.57 -18.94 -6.92
CA GLU A 419 -3.14 -20.02 -7.84
C GLU A 419 -3.76 -19.86 -9.24
N VAL A 420 -5.04 -19.47 -9.31
CA VAL A 420 -5.71 -19.16 -10.58
C VAL A 420 -5.07 -17.96 -11.26
N LEU A 421 -4.77 -16.89 -10.52
CA LEU A 421 -4.09 -15.72 -11.07
C LEU A 421 -2.75 -16.12 -11.71
N ALA A 422 -1.92 -16.83 -10.98
CA ALA A 422 -0.60 -17.27 -11.48
C ALA A 422 -0.70 -18.19 -12.71
N LYS A 423 -1.75 -19.03 -12.79
CA LYS A 423 -1.95 -19.99 -13.88
C LYS A 423 -2.53 -19.34 -15.14
N TYR A 424 -3.50 -18.45 -15.01
CA TYR A 424 -4.29 -17.97 -16.15
C TYR A 424 -3.87 -16.57 -16.66
N PHE A 425 -3.11 -15.81 -15.89
CA PHE A 425 -2.60 -14.50 -16.30
C PHE A 425 -1.06 -14.51 -16.40
N PRO A 426 -0.51 -14.97 -17.54
CA PRO A 426 0.94 -15.19 -17.68
C PRO A 426 1.78 -13.92 -17.59
N ASP A 427 1.19 -12.76 -17.89
CA ASP A 427 1.87 -11.46 -17.79
C ASP A 427 1.76 -10.84 -16.39
N LEU A 428 0.93 -11.39 -15.50
CA LEU A 428 0.70 -10.85 -14.16
C LEU A 428 2.00 -10.86 -13.35
N LYS A 429 2.27 -9.77 -12.64
CA LYS A 429 3.45 -9.57 -11.80
C LYS A 429 3.09 -9.29 -10.35
N ALA A 430 2.00 -8.57 -10.13
CA ALA A 430 1.65 -8.08 -8.80
C ALA A 430 0.21 -8.37 -8.42
N VAL A 431 0.02 -8.67 -7.14
CA VAL A 431 -1.28 -8.66 -6.46
C VAL A 431 -1.25 -7.49 -5.48
N SER A 432 -2.21 -6.59 -5.60
CA SER A 432 -2.28 -5.36 -4.80
C SER A 432 -3.56 -5.33 -3.98
N SER A 433 -3.52 -5.92 -2.80
CA SER A 433 -4.56 -5.83 -1.78
C SER A 433 -4.23 -4.69 -0.80
N VAL A 434 -4.34 -4.89 0.50
CA VAL A 434 -4.07 -3.85 1.49
C VAL A 434 -2.88 -4.18 2.37
N PHE A 435 -2.18 -3.13 2.79
CA PHE A 435 -1.10 -3.23 3.77
C PHE A 435 -1.65 -3.46 5.18
N TYR A 436 -2.77 -2.83 5.50
CA TYR A 436 -3.41 -2.85 6.79
C TYR A 436 -4.92 -3.05 6.63
N GLY A 437 -5.55 -3.75 7.56
CA GLY A 437 -6.98 -4.03 7.58
C GLY A 437 -7.37 -4.76 8.85
N THR A 438 -8.67 -4.97 9.04
CA THR A 438 -9.20 -5.72 10.18
C THR A 438 -9.03 -7.22 9.92
N GLU A 439 -8.33 -7.91 10.81
CA GLU A 439 -8.23 -9.36 10.77
C GLU A 439 -9.63 -9.99 10.99
N GLY A 440 -9.91 -11.09 10.29
CA GLY A 440 -11.17 -11.84 10.43
C GLY A 440 -12.29 -11.44 9.48
N GLU A 441 -12.08 -10.42 8.60
CA GLU A 441 -13.07 -10.01 7.58
C GLU A 441 -12.79 -10.62 6.19
N GLY A 442 -11.91 -11.60 6.09
CA GLY A 442 -11.50 -12.21 4.81
C GLY A 442 -10.60 -11.32 3.94
N VAL A 443 -10.23 -10.17 4.43
CA VAL A 443 -9.33 -9.23 3.75
C VAL A 443 -7.92 -9.82 3.65
N TYR A 444 -7.33 -9.73 2.47
CA TYR A 444 -5.98 -10.21 2.22
C TYR A 444 -4.94 -9.15 2.59
N ILE A 445 -4.48 -9.19 3.82
CA ILE A 445 -3.44 -8.28 4.35
C ILE A 445 -2.07 -8.77 3.84
N GLN A 446 -1.33 -7.87 3.22
CA GLN A 446 -0.07 -8.19 2.56
C GLN A 446 1.14 -7.56 3.25
N GLU A 447 2.28 -8.25 3.09
CA GLU A 447 3.62 -7.67 3.21
C GLU A 447 4.22 -7.45 1.82
N VAL A 448 5.03 -6.41 1.65
CA VAL A 448 5.73 -6.18 0.38
C VAL A 448 6.73 -7.31 0.14
N GLY A 449 6.66 -7.97 -1.02
CA GLY A 449 7.62 -9.02 -1.34
C GLY A 449 7.08 -10.08 -2.29
N LYS A 450 7.77 -11.20 -2.39
CA LYS A 450 7.29 -12.34 -3.17
C LYS A 450 6.08 -12.96 -2.49
N ASN A 451 5.04 -13.23 -3.30
CA ASN A 451 3.84 -13.91 -2.80
C ASN A 451 4.20 -15.31 -2.28
N LYS A 452 3.70 -15.64 -1.08
CA LYS A 452 4.03 -16.92 -0.41
C LYS A 452 3.38 -18.13 -1.08
N ILE A 453 2.26 -17.96 -1.79
CA ILE A 453 1.50 -19.01 -2.45
C ILE A 453 2.02 -19.20 -3.89
N ALA A 454 2.22 -18.12 -4.61
CA ALA A 454 2.71 -18.11 -5.98
C ALA A 454 3.96 -17.21 -6.10
N PRO A 455 5.19 -17.73 -5.88
CA PRO A 455 6.43 -16.93 -5.85
C PRO A 455 6.81 -16.24 -7.18
N THR A 456 6.07 -16.51 -8.26
CA THR A 456 6.16 -15.78 -9.54
C THR A 456 5.50 -14.42 -9.48
N LEU A 457 4.65 -14.19 -8.48
CA LEU A 457 3.95 -12.93 -8.20
C LEU A 457 4.60 -12.19 -7.03
N TYR A 458 4.38 -10.88 -7.01
CA TYR A 458 4.74 -10.01 -5.90
C TYR A 458 3.49 -9.49 -5.21
N ASP A 459 3.53 -9.41 -3.89
CA ASP A 459 2.58 -8.68 -3.08
C ASP A 459 3.02 -7.23 -2.99
N LEU A 460 2.20 -6.32 -3.52
CA LEU A 460 2.41 -4.87 -3.50
C LEU A 460 1.18 -4.21 -2.90
N PRO A 461 1.03 -4.20 -1.57
CA PRO A 461 -0.16 -3.74 -0.90
C PRO A 461 -0.45 -2.26 -1.12
N ARG A 462 -1.73 -1.92 -1.15
CA ARG A 462 -2.22 -0.54 -1.08
C ARG A 462 -2.19 -0.08 0.37
N PHE A 463 -1.66 1.12 0.61
CA PHE A 463 -1.64 1.71 1.95
C PHE A 463 -2.96 2.38 2.30
N SER A 464 -3.69 2.81 1.28
CA SER A 464 -5.00 3.42 1.43
C SER A 464 -5.94 2.89 0.35
N SER A 465 -7.17 2.56 0.72
CA SER A 465 -8.20 2.08 -0.21
C SER A 465 -9.58 2.43 0.35
N GLY A 466 -10.52 2.75 -0.53
CA GLY A 466 -11.91 3.04 -0.18
C GLY A 466 -12.35 4.46 -0.53
N PHE A 467 -13.49 4.84 0.01
CA PHE A 467 -14.07 6.17 -0.13
C PHE A 467 -13.91 6.93 1.18
N TYR A 468 -13.51 8.18 1.06
CA TYR A 468 -13.38 9.09 2.19
C TYR A 468 -14.49 10.12 2.11
N TYR A 469 -15.30 10.19 3.15
CA TYR A 469 -16.43 11.14 3.24
C TYR A 469 -16.05 12.43 3.98
N ASP A 470 -14.93 12.40 4.68
CA ASP A 470 -14.37 13.47 5.49
C ASP A 470 -13.03 13.90 4.88
N GLU A 471 -12.84 15.23 4.73
CA GLU A 471 -11.61 15.78 4.15
C GLU A 471 -10.39 15.46 5.02
N ASP A 472 -10.55 15.45 6.34
CA ASP A 472 -9.48 15.11 7.28
C ASP A 472 -9.07 13.63 7.14
N GLU A 473 -10.04 12.72 7.00
CA GLU A 473 -9.76 11.29 6.74
C GLU A 473 -9.05 11.08 5.40
N MET A 474 -9.45 11.83 4.38
CA MET A 474 -8.79 11.79 3.07
C MET A 474 -7.34 12.30 3.17
N TRP A 475 -7.12 13.40 3.87
CA TRP A 475 -5.78 13.95 4.08
C TRP A 475 -4.91 13.01 4.92
N ASP A 476 -5.46 12.39 5.94
CA ASP A 476 -4.75 11.40 6.76
C ASP A 476 -4.34 10.18 5.93
N ALA A 477 -5.26 9.64 5.14
CA ALA A 477 -4.96 8.54 4.26
C ALA A 477 -3.85 8.90 3.26
N PHE A 478 -3.91 10.09 2.68
CA PHE A 478 -2.91 10.61 1.73
C PHE A 478 -1.54 10.79 2.38
N ASN A 479 -1.50 11.27 3.60
CA ASN A 479 -0.29 11.60 4.33
C ASN A 479 0.25 10.43 5.16
N ALA A 480 -0.57 9.44 5.48
CA ALA A 480 -0.11 8.18 6.07
C ALA A 480 1.01 7.55 5.24
N PHE A 481 0.95 7.69 3.90
CA PHE A 481 2.04 7.30 3.01
C PHE A 481 3.36 7.97 3.35
N ALA A 482 3.35 9.22 3.73
CA ALA A 482 4.57 9.97 4.00
C ALA A 482 5.29 9.48 5.26
N ILE A 483 4.53 9.00 6.26
CA ILE A 483 5.09 8.58 7.56
C ILE A 483 5.20 7.07 7.66
N TYR A 484 4.24 6.33 7.11
CA TYR A 484 4.16 4.88 7.25
C TYR A 484 4.81 4.13 6.09
N GLY A 485 4.90 4.75 4.93
CA GLY A 485 5.49 4.21 3.71
C GLY A 485 6.97 4.50 3.50
N TYR A 486 7.72 4.90 4.53
CA TYR A 486 9.17 5.03 4.47
C TYR A 486 9.83 3.64 4.54
N TRP A 487 9.70 2.92 3.45
CA TRP A 487 10.33 1.62 3.23
C TRP A 487 11.38 1.72 2.16
#